data_3c221f98f27492e3d9303381075b782a
#
_entry.id   3c221f98f27492e3d9303381075b782a
#
_cell.length_a   1.000
_cell.length_b   1.000
_cell.length_c   1.000
_cell.angle_alpha   90.00
_cell.angle_beta   90.00
_cell.angle_gamma   90.00
#
_symmetry.space_group_name_H-M   'P 1'
#
loop_
_entity.id
_entity.type
_entity.pdbx_description
1 polymer ?
#
loop_
_entity_poly.entity_id
_entity_poly.type
_entity_poly.pdbx_seq_one_letter_code
_entity_poly.pdbx_strand_id
1 'polypeptide(L)'
;MTRTRIKICGITNASDAVLAASLGADYIGVIFADSPRRVDVSRAREIRDAVPGVSVVGVFRNQALEEVVDITRTSGIDLVQLHGEEAPDFCNEVQKQTTKPVI
;
A
#
# COMPACT_ATOMS: atom_id res chain seq x y z
N MET A 1 2.71 -13.47 24.53
CA MET A 1 1.54 -13.77 23.70
C MET A 1 1.67 -13.07 22.36
N THR A 2 1.54 -13.81 21.25
CA THR A 2 1.66 -13.24 19.92
C THR A 2 0.32 -12.68 19.49
N ARG A 3 0.30 -11.39 19.16
CA ARG A 3 -0.90 -10.74 18.65
C ARG A 3 -1.04 -10.99 17.14
N THR A 4 -2.25 -11.35 16.69
CA THR A 4 -2.54 -11.45 15.28
C THR A 4 -2.58 -10.04 14.66
N ARG A 5 -1.83 -9.85 13.58
CA ARG A 5 -1.84 -8.59 12.85
C ARG A 5 -3.04 -8.53 11.91
N ILE A 6 -3.67 -7.38 11.85
CA ILE A 6 -4.87 -7.15 11.07
C ILE A 6 -4.56 -6.19 9.93
N LYS A 7 -4.90 -6.60 8.71
CA LYS A 7 -4.80 -5.77 7.52
C LYS A 7 -6.18 -5.56 6.93
N ILE A 8 -6.54 -4.31 6.70
CA ILE A 8 -7.80 -3.95 6.03
C ILE A 8 -7.43 -3.35 4.68
N CYS A 9 -7.80 -4.05 3.61
CA CYS A 9 -7.47 -3.67 2.24
C CYS A 9 -8.65 -2.99 1.54
N GLY A 10 -8.36 -2.11 0.57
CA GLY A 10 -9.38 -1.45 -0.23
C GLY A 10 -9.91 -0.17 0.39
N ILE A 11 -9.14 0.44 1.27
CA ILE A 11 -9.49 1.75 1.83
C ILE A 11 -9.36 2.82 0.75
N THR A 12 -10.38 3.65 0.59
CA THR A 12 -10.45 4.66 -0.45
C THR A 12 -10.48 6.10 0.05
N ASN A 13 -10.59 6.30 1.36
CA ASN A 13 -10.66 7.64 1.94
C ASN A 13 -10.10 7.68 3.35
N ALA A 14 -9.77 8.89 3.81
CA ALA A 14 -9.17 9.10 5.12
C ALA A 14 -10.10 8.72 6.28
N SER A 15 -11.40 8.96 6.16
CA SER A 15 -12.37 8.63 7.21
C SER A 15 -12.40 7.14 7.50
N ASP A 16 -12.43 6.31 6.45
CA ASP A 16 -12.41 4.86 6.59
C ASP A 16 -11.07 4.38 7.14
N ALA A 17 -9.98 5.03 6.77
CA ALA A 17 -8.65 4.71 7.31
C ALA A 17 -8.60 4.96 8.82
N VAL A 18 -9.10 6.10 9.27
CA VAL A 18 -9.16 6.44 10.70
C VAL A 18 -10.01 5.44 11.46
N LEU A 19 -11.17 5.07 10.90
CA LEU A 19 -12.03 4.07 11.51
C LEU A 19 -11.32 2.72 11.63
N ALA A 20 -10.68 2.26 10.57
CA ALA A 20 -9.92 1.00 10.59
C ALA A 20 -8.82 1.03 11.64
N ALA A 21 -8.07 2.13 11.73
CA ALA A 21 -7.03 2.29 12.73
C ALA A 21 -7.61 2.25 14.16
N SER A 22 -8.74 2.89 14.39
CA SER A 22 -9.41 2.90 15.70
C SER A 22 -9.91 1.52 16.11
N LEU A 23 -10.18 0.65 15.15
CA LEU A 23 -10.61 -0.73 15.39
C LEU A 23 -9.43 -1.70 15.54
N GLY A 24 -8.20 -1.19 15.52
CA GLY A 24 -7.01 -1.99 15.78
C GLY A 24 -6.30 -2.52 14.56
N ALA A 25 -6.53 -1.97 13.37
CA ALA A 25 -5.80 -2.37 12.17
C ALA A 25 -4.31 -2.03 12.32
N ASP A 26 -3.46 -2.98 11.97
CA ASP A 26 -2.00 -2.79 11.92
C ASP A 26 -1.55 -2.29 10.55
N TYR A 27 -2.28 -2.69 9.51
CA TYR A 27 -2.00 -2.34 8.12
C TYR A 27 -3.27 -1.88 7.42
N ILE A 28 -3.12 -0.88 6.58
CA ILE A 28 -4.19 -0.41 5.69
C ILE A 28 -3.69 -0.55 4.26
N GLY A 29 -4.44 -1.27 3.42
CA GLY A 29 -4.12 -1.45 2.02
C GLY A 29 -4.85 -0.44 1.13
N VAL A 30 -4.10 0.24 0.27
CA VAL A 30 -4.65 1.10 -0.78
C VAL A 30 -4.34 0.47 -2.13
N ILE A 31 -5.30 0.49 -3.04
CA ILE A 31 -5.19 -0.23 -4.31
C ILE A 31 -4.84 0.75 -5.43
N PHE A 32 -3.67 0.56 -6.03
CA PHE A 32 -3.26 1.30 -7.23
C PHE A 32 -3.52 0.52 -8.51
N ALA A 33 -3.83 -0.77 -8.39
CA ALA A 33 -4.19 -1.60 -9.53
C ALA A 33 -5.58 -1.24 -10.06
N ASP A 34 -5.88 -1.65 -11.28
CA ASP A 34 -7.20 -1.43 -11.88
C ASP A 34 -8.27 -2.16 -11.05
N SER A 35 -9.16 -1.40 -10.43
CA SER A 35 -10.15 -1.90 -9.47
C SER A 35 -11.18 -0.80 -9.21
N PRO A 36 -12.43 -1.17 -8.84
CA PRO A 36 -13.42 -0.18 -8.40
C PRO A 36 -12.97 0.64 -7.17
N ARG A 37 -12.01 0.13 -6.39
CA ARG A 37 -11.47 0.81 -5.20
C ARG A 37 -10.10 1.43 -5.44
N ARG A 38 -9.74 1.61 -6.70
CA ARG A 38 -8.46 2.24 -7.06
C ARG A 38 -8.39 3.67 -6.53
N VAL A 39 -7.23 4.03 -5.98
CA VAL A 39 -6.95 5.40 -5.53
C VAL A 39 -5.77 5.96 -6.33
N ASP A 40 -5.68 7.28 -6.40
CA ASP A 40 -4.51 7.96 -6.95
C ASP A 40 -3.50 8.29 -5.86
N VAL A 41 -2.34 8.81 -6.25
CA VAL A 41 -1.27 9.17 -5.33
C VAL A 41 -1.74 10.20 -4.29
N SER A 42 -2.48 11.19 -4.72
CA SER A 42 -2.98 12.26 -3.86
C SER A 42 -3.88 11.70 -2.75
N ARG A 43 -4.79 10.83 -3.13
CA ARG A 43 -5.69 10.17 -2.17
C ARG A 43 -4.93 9.27 -1.20
N ALA A 44 -3.94 8.54 -1.70
CA ALA A 44 -3.10 7.67 -0.87
C ALA A 44 -2.31 8.49 0.16
N ARG A 45 -1.81 9.65 -0.21
CA ARG A 45 -1.13 10.55 0.72
C ARG A 45 -2.07 11.08 1.80
N GLU A 46 -3.30 11.44 1.45
CA GLU A 46 -4.31 11.84 2.44
C GLU A 46 -4.57 10.72 3.46
N ILE A 47 -4.70 9.50 2.97
CA ILE A 47 -4.91 8.32 3.82
C ILE A 47 -3.69 8.11 4.72
N ARG A 48 -2.49 8.17 4.17
CA ARG A 48 -1.24 8.00 4.91
C ARG A 48 -1.12 9.02 6.04
N ASP A 49 -1.41 10.28 5.74
CA ASP A 49 -1.29 11.38 6.71
C ASP A 49 -2.34 11.28 7.82
N ALA A 50 -3.49 10.68 7.54
CA ALA A 50 -4.56 10.53 8.52
C ALA A 50 -4.27 9.45 9.57
N VAL A 51 -3.37 8.50 9.27
CA VAL A 51 -3.09 7.34 10.15
C VAL A 51 -1.59 7.12 10.32
N PRO A 52 -0.87 8.07 10.95
CA PRO A 52 0.60 8.00 11.04
C PRO A 52 1.10 6.79 11.86
N GLY A 53 0.27 6.23 12.72
CA GLY A 53 0.62 5.05 13.52
C GLY A 53 0.37 3.70 12.85
N VAL A 54 -0.12 3.70 11.62
CA VAL A 54 -0.47 2.47 10.89
C VAL A 54 0.38 2.39 9.63
N SER A 55 0.83 1.19 9.27
CA SER A 55 1.58 0.97 8.03
C SER A 55 0.63 0.91 6.83
N VAL A 56 0.91 1.69 5.80
CA VAL A 56 0.11 1.73 4.59
C VAL A 56 0.76 0.85 3.52
N VAL A 57 -0.01 -0.10 3.00
CA VAL A 57 0.42 -1.04 1.97
C VAL A 57 -0.16 -0.62 0.64
N GLY A 58 0.68 -0.40 -0.35
CA GLY A 58 0.23 -0.13 -1.72
C GLY A 58 0.11 -1.43 -2.50
N VAL A 59 -1.05 -1.70 -3.07
CA VAL A 59 -1.32 -2.92 -3.82
C VAL A 59 -1.25 -2.65 -5.31
N PHE A 60 -0.40 -3.39 -6.01
CA PHE A 60 -0.17 -3.30 -7.45
C PHE A 60 -0.42 -4.65 -8.10
N ARG A 61 -0.71 -4.64 -9.39
CA ARG A 61 -0.94 -5.86 -10.15
C ARG A 61 -0.50 -5.69 -11.60
N ASN A 62 0.55 -6.38 -11.99
CA ASN A 62 1.08 -6.41 -13.37
C ASN A 62 1.32 -5.03 -13.98
N GLN A 63 1.67 -4.04 -13.15
CA GLN A 63 1.99 -2.68 -13.62
C GLN A 63 3.46 -2.58 -13.98
N ALA A 64 3.82 -1.60 -14.82
CA ALA A 64 5.21 -1.38 -15.21
C ALA A 64 6.07 -1.01 -14.00
N LEU A 65 7.33 -1.45 -14.01
CA LEU A 65 8.28 -1.20 -12.93
C LEU A 65 8.38 0.29 -12.59
N GLU A 66 8.52 1.14 -13.60
CA GLU A 66 8.65 2.58 -13.40
C GLU A 66 7.43 3.17 -12.73
N GLU A 67 6.24 2.70 -13.09
CA GLU A 67 4.99 3.13 -12.49
C GLU A 67 4.92 2.74 -11.01
N VAL A 68 5.25 1.49 -10.68
CA VAL A 68 5.27 1.01 -9.29
C VAL A 68 6.26 1.82 -8.45
N VAL A 69 7.46 2.03 -8.96
CA VAL A 69 8.51 2.79 -8.27
C VAL A 69 8.09 4.23 -8.05
N ASP A 70 7.57 4.89 -9.08
CA ASP A 70 7.15 6.30 -9.00
C ASP A 70 6.01 6.48 -7.99
N ILE A 71 4.98 5.67 -8.08
CA ILE A 71 3.84 5.73 -7.15
C ILE A 71 4.30 5.46 -5.71
N THR A 72 5.16 4.49 -5.50
CA THR A 72 5.68 4.15 -4.17
C THR A 72 6.42 5.34 -3.56
N ARG A 73 7.27 6.01 -4.35
CA ARG A 73 8.04 7.15 -3.88
C ARG A 73 7.18 8.37 -3.58
N THR A 74 6.14 8.60 -4.39
CA THR A 74 5.34 9.83 -4.30
C THR A 74 4.15 9.71 -3.36
N SER A 75 3.64 8.51 -3.11
CA SER A 75 2.47 8.31 -2.26
C SER A 75 2.76 8.22 -0.76
N GLY A 76 4.00 7.94 -0.39
CA GLY A 76 4.39 7.78 1.00
C GLY A 76 3.97 6.46 1.63
N ILE A 77 3.64 5.45 0.84
CA ILE A 77 3.32 4.12 1.36
C ILE A 77 4.53 3.47 2.03
N ASP A 78 4.28 2.56 2.96
CA ASP A 78 5.32 1.92 3.77
C ASP A 78 5.75 0.56 3.20
N LEU A 79 4.84 -0.17 2.57
CA LEU A 79 5.09 -1.49 2.00
C LEU A 79 4.46 -1.58 0.61
N VAL A 80 5.04 -2.46 -0.21
CA VAL A 80 4.53 -2.76 -1.56
C VAL A 80 4.02 -4.19 -1.58
N GLN A 81 2.80 -4.38 -2.05
CA GLN A 81 2.24 -5.71 -2.30
C GLN A 81 2.01 -5.88 -3.80
N LEU A 82 2.65 -6.89 -4.37
CA LEU A 82 2.50 -7.24 -5.77
C LEU A 82 1.55 -8.43 -5.85
N HIS A 83 0.36 -8.20 -6.39
CA HIS A 83 -0.76 -9.16 -6.34
C HIS A 83 -1.07 -9.75 -7.72
N GLY A 84 -0.09 -9.77 -8.61
CA GLY A 84 -0.22 -10.33 -9.94
C GLY A 84 0.80 -11.44 -10.19
N GLU A 85 1.24 -11.55 -11.43
CA GLU A 85 2.21 -12.55 -11.86
C GLU A 85 3.63 -11.97 -11.97
N GLU A 86 3.96 -11.06 -11.06
CA GLU A 86 5.27 -10.41 -11.05
C GLU A 86 6.36 -11.43 -10.73
N ALA A 87 7.42 -11.43 -11.56
CA ALA A 87 8.57 -12.32 -11.38
C ALA A 87 9.40 -11.91 -10.16
N PRO A 88 10.18 -12.84 -9.56
CA PRO A 88 11.07 -12.50 -8.44
C PRO A 88 12.03 -11.35 -8.73
N ASP A 89 12.56 -11.27 -9.96
CA ASP A 89 13.46 -10.17 -10.35
C ASP A 89 12.77 -8.82 -10.30
N PHE A 90 11.48 -8.78 -10.68
CA PHE A 90 10.67 -7.56 -10.60
C PHE A 90 10.52 -7.13 -9.13
N CYS A 91 10.18 -8.06 -8.25
CA CYS A 91 10.03 -7.80 -6.82
C CYS A 91 11.33 -7.27 -6.22
N ASN A 92 12.46 -7.88 -6.56
CA ASN A 92 13.77 -7.45 -6.09
C ASN A 92 14.12 -6.04 -6.56
N GLU A 93 13.80 -5.72 -7.81
CA GLU A 93 14.08 -4.41 -8.37
C GLU A 93 13.23 -3.32 -7.73
N VAL A 94 11.94 -3.61 -7.47
CA VAL A 94 11.06 -2.69 -6.75
C VAL A 94 11.62 -2.39 -5.36
N GLN A 95 12.00 -3.41 -4.61
CA GLN A 95 12.56 -3.24 -3.27
C GLN A 95 13.86 -2.45 -3.30
N LYS A 96 14.73 -2.73 -4.27
CA LYS A 96 16.01 -2.03 -4.43
C LYS A 96 15.81 -0.55 -4.74
N GLN A 97 14.89 -0.21 -5.66
CA GLN A 97 14.70 1.16 -6.09
C GLN A 97 13.86 2.00 -5.12
N THR A 98 12.95 1.39 -4.39
CA THR A 98 12.07 2.11 -3.45
C THR A 98 12.56 2.06 -2.02
N THR A 99 13.44 1.12 -1.66
CA THR A 99 13.86 0.80 -0.31
C THR A 99 12.72 0.36 0.61
N LYS A 100 11.56 0.04 0.04
CA LYS A 100 10.39 -0.43 0.79
C LYS A 100 10.25 -1.94 0.69
N PRO A 101 9.85 -2.62 1.79
CA PRO A 101 9.61 -4.05 1.74
C PRO A 101 8.52 -4.41 0.73
N VAL A 102 8.72 -5.53 0.06
CA VAL A 102 7.75 -6.10 -0.89
C VAL A 102 7.19 -7.39 -0.29
N ILE A 103 5.89 -7.51 -0.30
CA ILE A 103 5.18 -8.67 0.22
C ILE A 103 4.31 -9.35 -0.84
#